data_ff9baf4a661fed68836f5788d92fd7d2
#
_entry.id   ff9baf4a661fed68836f5788d92fd7d2
#
_cell.length_a   1.000
_cell.length_b   1.000
_cell.length_c   1.000
_cell.angle_alpha   90.00
_cell.angle_beta   90.00
_cell.angle_gamma   90.00
#
_symmetry.space_group_name_H-M   'P 1'
#
loop_
_entity.id
_entity.type
_entity.pdbx_description
1 polymer ?
#
loop_
_entity_poly.entity_id
_entity_poly.type
_entity_poly.pdbx_seq_one_letter_code
_entity_poly.pdbx_strand_id
1 'polypeptide(L)'
;MHSAGLKPAQTTYMFISNYEEVGHGASAGIPQDASELVVVDMAAVGEGQTSDEYHSTICVKDSSGPYHHGLSSHLRRLADANQIPYKVDIYPYYGSDGSAYWRAGGDVAVALIGPGVDASHNYERTHTDALTATTNWVLAYLLN
;
A
#
# COMPACT_ATOMS: atom_id res chain seq x y z
N MET A 1 14.52 9.12 -5.86
CA MET A 1 14.06 9.88 -7.04
C MET A 1 14.79 11.22 -7.17
N HIS A 2 14.70 12.13 -6.22
CA HIS A 2 15.27 13.48 -6.34
C HIS A 2 16.78 13.48 -6.62
N SER A 3 17.56 12.72 -5.87
CA SER A 3 19.03 12.58 -6.07
C SER A 3 19.43 12.01 -7.43
N ALA A 4 18.57 11.25 -8.08
CA ALA A 4 18.76 10.67 -9.41
C ALA A 4 18.15 11.53 -10.54
N GLY A 5 17.57 12.69 -10.22
CA GLY A 5 16.90 13.54 -11.19
C GLY A 5 15.60 12.96 -11.77
N LEU A 6 15.07 11.87 -11.17
CA LEU A 6 13.84 11.23 -11.62
C LEU A 6 12.63 12.03 -11.14
N LYS A 7 11.64 12.16 -12.03
CA LYS A 7 10.36 12.81 -11.72
C LYS A 7 9.23 11.79 -11.89
N PRO A 8 8.18 11.89 -11.07
CA PRO A 8 6.96 11.10 -11.30
C PRO A 8 6.39 11.38 -12.70
N ALA A 9 5.79 10.36 -13.30
CA ALA A 9 5.12 10.49 -14.59
C ALA A 9 3.86 11.36 -14.51
N GLN A 10 3.26 11.46 -13.31
CA GLN A 10 2.05 12.23 -13.05
C GLN A 10 2.23 13.11 -11.81
N THR A 11 1.33 14.08 -11.63
CA THR A 11 1.26 14.87 -10.39
C THR A 11 1.09 13.92 -9.21
N THR A 12 2.00 14.01 -8.26
CA THR A 12 2.06 13.09 -7.12
C THR A 12 2.11 13.87 -5.81
N TYR A 13 1.26 13.48 -4.90
CA TYR A 13 1.26 13.95 -3.53
C TYR A 13 1.79 12.85 -2.62
N MET A 14 2.74 13.15 -1.76
CA MET A 14 3.12 12.27 -0.65
C MET A 14 2.40 12.76 0.59
N PHE A 15 1.40 12.01 1.01
CA PHE A 15 0.62 12.31 2.20
C PHE A 15 1.06 11.40 3.35
N ILE A 16 1.49 12.00 4.45
CA ILE A 16 1.80 11.27 5.68
C ILE A 16 0.67 11.56 6.64
N SER A 17 -0.15 10.55 6.89
CA SER A 17 -1.33 10.68 7.74
C SER A 17 -0.96 10.79 9.22
N ASN A 18 -1.87 11.37 9.98
CA ASN A 18 -1.88 11.30 11.43
C ASN A 18 -3.15 10.56 11.87
N TYR A 19 -3.14 9.89 13.00
CA TYR A 19 -4.26 9.09 13.53
C TYR A 19 -4.65 7.86 12.68
N GLU A 20 -3.74 7.31 11.88
CA GLU A 20 -4.00 6.06 11.15
C GLU A 20 -4.33 4.92 12.12
N GLU A 21 -3.53 4.74 13.17
CA GLU A 21 -3.63 3.67 14.20
C GLU A 21 -4.94 3.69 15.01
N VAL A 22 -5.70 4.75 14.92
CA VAL A 22 -7.02 4.87 15.55
C VAL A 22 -8.14 4.99 14.50
N GLY A 23 -7.84 4.65 13.25
CA GLY A 23 -8.81 4.35 12.19
C GLY A 23 -9.38 5.57 11.44
N HIS A 24 -8.73 6.74 11.49
CA HIS A 24 -9.23 7.92 10.77
C HIS A 24 -8.14 8.82 10.16
N GLY A 25 -6.93 8.32 9.91
CA GLY A 25 -5.81 9.08 9.39
C GLY A 25 -6.09 9.83 8.10
N ALA A 26 -6.48 9.14 7.03
CA ALA A 26 -6.79 9.74 5.74
C ALA A 26 -8.25 10.21 5.59
N SER A 27 -9.01 10.29 6.67
CA SER A 27 -10.38 10.82 6.62
C SER A 27 -10.44 12.30 6.22
N ALA A 28 -9.31 13.01 6.27
CA ALA A 28 -9.18 14.39 5.83
C ALA A 28 -7.78 14.65 5.29
N GLY A 29 -7.63 15.72 4.50
CA GLY A 29 -6.34 16.18 4.02
C GLY A 29 -5.87 15.60 2.68
N ILE A 30 -6.55 14.60 2.15
CA ILE A 30 -6.25 14.11 0.79
C ILE A 30 -6.65 15.19 -0.22
N PRO A 31 -5.75 15.56 -1.17
CA PRO A 31 -6.06 16.53 -2.21
C PRO A 31 -7.28 16.12 -3.05
N GLN A 32 -8.16 17.07 -3.34
CA GLN A 32 -9.42 16.80 -4.04
C GLN A 32 -9.24 16.44 -5.53
N ASP A 33 -8.10 16.74 -6.11
CA ASP A 33 -7.74 16.41 -7.48
C ASP A 33 -7.03 15.06 -7.60
N ALA A 34 -6.83 14.34 -6.49
CA ALA A 34 -6.32 12.98 -6.52
C ALA A 34 -7.37 12.04 -7.15
N SER A 35 -6.95 11.23 -8.12
CA SER A 35 -7.78 10.21 -8.78
C SER A 35 -7.49 8.80 -8.31
N GLU A 36 -6.31 8.59 -7.75
CA GLU A 36 -5.84 7.31 -7.21
C GLU A 36 -5.18 7.53 -5.86
N LEU A 37 -5.34 6.56 -4.97
CA LEU A 37 -4.67 6.52 -3.67
C LEU A 37 -3.98 5.17 -3.51
N VAL A 38 -2.65 5.18 -3.53
CA VAL A 38 -1.86 3.99 -3.21
C VAL A 38 -1.37 4.13 -1.77
N VAL A 39 -1.96 3.35 -0.89
CA VAL A 39 -1.57 3.29 0.51
C VAL A 39 -0.33 2.40 0.63
N VAL A 40 0.65 2.85 1.39
CA VAL A 40 1.83 2.07 1.75
C VAL A 40 1.79 1.82 3.25
N ASP A 41 1.46 0.60 3.61
CA ASP A 41 1.28 0.18 4.99
C ASP A 41 1.80 -1.26 5.16
N MET A 42 2.02 -1.69 6.38
CA MET A 42 2.54 -3.04 6.63
C MET A 42 1.53 -4.13 6.22
N ALA A 43 2.05 -5.27 5.84
CA ALA A 43 1.30 -6.49 5.56
C ALA A 43 1.49 -7.48 6.71
N ALA A 44 0.42 -7.81 7.42
CA ALA A 44 0.48 -8.69 8.57
C ALA A 44 0.95 -10.11 8.18
N VAL A 45 1.99 -10.58 8.83
CA VAL A 45 2.46 -11.98 8.74
C VAL A 45 1.79 -12.78 9.85
N GLY A 46 1.28 -13.97 9.54
CA GLY A 46 0.63 -14.82 10.50
C GLY A 46 0.05 -16.10 9.91
N GLU A 47 -0.50 -16.93 10.77
CA GLU A 47 -1.13 -18.17 10.35
C GLU A 47 -2.32 -17.90 9.40
N GLY A 48 -2.34 -18.60 8.27
CA GLY A 48 -3.36 -18.43 7.24
C GLY A 48 -3.13 -17.28 6.27
N GLN A 49 -2.08 -16.45 6.49
CA GLN A 49 -1.67 -15.39 5.57
C GLN A 49 -0.64 -15.90 4.55
N THR A 50 -0.62 -15.32 3.37
CA THR A 50 0.42 -15.58 2.35
C THR A 50 1.61 -14.64 2.49
N SER A 51 1.42 -13.52 3.18
CA SER A 51 2.47 -12.53 3.48
C SER A 51 3.61 -13.15 4.28
N ASP A 52 4.81 -12.75 3.97
CA ASP A 52 6.02 -13.09 4.72
C ASP A 52 6.95 -11.88 4.83
N GLU A 53 7.94 -11.94 5.70
CA GLU A 53 8.85 -10.84 5.99
C GLU A 53 9.83 -10.50 4.86
N TYR A 54 9.88 -11.28 3.77
CA TYR A 54 10.87 -11.12 2.69
C TYR A 54 10.27 -10.48 1.44
N HIS A 55 8.96 -10.37 1.35
CA HIS A 55 8.25 -9.86 0.18
C HIS A 55 7.46 -8.59 0.50
N SER A 56 7.25 -7.77 -0.53
CA SER A 56 6.15 -6.83 -0.50
C SER A 56 4.83 -7.58 -0.67
N THR A 57 3.75 -7.04 -0.18
CA THR A 57 2.42 -7.65 -0.35
C THR A 57 1.45 -6.62 -0.90
N ILE A 58 0.57 -7.05 -1.81
CA ILE A 58 -0.63 -6.31 -2.15
C ILE A 58 -1.82 -6.89 -1.40
N CYS A 59 -2.48 -6.06 -0.63
CA CYS A 59 -3.75 -6.38 0.00
C CYS A 59 -4.87 -6.18 -1.02
N VAL A 60 -5.58 -7.23 -1.38
CA VAL A 60 -6.69 -7.12 -2.34
C VAL A 60 -8.04 -6.95 -1.67
N LYS A 61 -8.12 -7.17 -0.36
CA LYS A 61 -9.31 -6.97 0.47
C LYS A 61 -8.93 -6.80 1.93
N ASP A 62 -9.53 -5.82 2.59
CA ASP A 62 -9.45 -5.64 4.04
C ASP A 62 -10.83 -5.85 4.71
N SER A 63 -10.96 -5.45 5.97
CA SER A 63 -12.22 -5.53 6.74
C SER A 63 -13.35 -4.69 6.14
N SER A 64 -13.04 -3.66 5.35
CA SER A 64 -14.01 -2.76 4.73
C SER A 64 -14.52 -3.26 3.38
N GLY A 65 -13.82 -4.19 2.75
CA GLY A 65 -14.19 -4.75 1.46
C GLY A 65 -13.01 -4.84 0.48
N PRO A 66 -13.26 -5.16 -0.79
CA PRO A 66 -12.22 -5.27 -1.80
C PRO A 66 -11.68 -3.89 -2.18
N TYR A 67 -10.37 -3.82 -2.40
CA TYR A 67 -9.72 -2.68 -3.04
C TYR A 67 -10.03 -2.58 -4.53
N HIS A 68 -9.72 -1.45 -5.16
CA HIS A 68 -10.04 -1.22 -6.56
C HIS A 68 -9.30 -2.19 -7.48
N HIS A 69 -10.05 -3.06 -8.16
CA HIS A 69 -9.49 -4.15 -8.97
C HIS A 69 -8.57 -3.66 -10.08
N GLY A 70 -8.94 -2.59 -10.79
CA GLY A 70 -8.14 -2.03 -11.89
C GLY A 70 -6.76 -1.56 -11.42
N LEU A 71 -6.72 -0.78 -10.32
CA LEU A 71 -5.47 -0.26 -9.75
C LEU A 71 -4.62 -1.40 -9.16
N SER A 72 -5.23 -2.33 -8.42
CA SER A 72 -4.53 -3.50 -7.89
C SER A 72 -3.94 -4.37 -9.01
N SER A 73 -4.66 -4.57 -10.10
CA SER A 73 -4.16 -5.31 -11.27
C SER A 73 -3.06 -4.55 -11.99
N HIS A 74 -3.13 -3.22 -12.06
CA HIS A 74 -2.06 -2.39 -12.62
C HIS A 74 -0.77 -2.52 -11.81
N LEU A 75 -0.85 -2.37 -10.49
CA LEU A 75 0.29 -2.54 -9.59
C LEU A 75 0.94 -3.93 -9.73
N ARG A 76 0.14 -4.99 -9.81
CA ARG A 76 0.67 -6.35 -10.03
C ARG A 76 1.41 -6.48 -11.35
N ARG A 77 0.86 -5.96 -12.46
CA ARG A 77 1.56 -5.96 -13.75
C ARG A 77 2.89 -5.20 -13.69
N LEU A 78 2.94 -4.09 -12.95
CA LEU A 78 4.19 -3.35 -12.74
C LEU A 78 5.20 -4.18 -11.94
N ALA A 79 4.77 -4.88 -10.91
CA ALA A 79 5.64 -5.76 -10.13
C ALA A 79 6.19 -6.89 -11.00
N ASP A 80 5.34 -7.56 -11.78
CA ASP A 80 5.75 -8.62 -12.70
C ASP A 80 6.75 -8.12 -13.75
N ALA A 81 6.48 -6.97 -14.37
CA ALA A 81 7.34 -6.38 -15.41
C ALA A 81 8.71 -5.95 -14.88
N ASN A 82 8.79 -5.55 -13.61
CA ASN A 82 10.02 -5.12 -12.95
C ASN A 82 10.66 -6.21 -12.07
N GLN A 83 10.13 -7.44 -12.11
CA GLN A 83 10.64 -8.57 -11.32
C GLN A 83 10.67 -8.28 -9.80
N ILE A 84 9.71 -7.51 -9.31
CA ILE A 84 9.58 -7.18 -7.90
C ILE A 84 8.93 -8.37 -7.18
N PRO A 85 9.58 -8.95 -6.17
CA PRO A 85 9.00 -10.07 -5.43
C PRO A 85 7.84 -9.60 -4.55
N TYR A 86 6.65 -10.19 -4.76
CA TYR A 86 5.47 -9.81 -4.00
C TYR A 86 4.55 -11.00 -3.70
N LYS A 87 3.69 -10.81 -2.71
CA LYS A 87 2.59 -11.70 -2.34
C LYS A 87 1.25 -11.00 -2.57
N VAL A 88 0.19 -11.79 -2.64
CA VAL A 88 -1.20 -11.30 -2.68
C VAL A 88 -1.92 -11.84 -1.45
N ASP A 89 -2.54 -10.96 -0.67
CA ASP A 89 -3.16 -11.36 0.58
C ASP A 89 -4.45 -10.60 0.88
N ILE A 90 -5.16 -11.00 1.93
CA ILE A 90 -6.35 -10.35 2.47
C ILE A 90 -6.21 -10.19 3.98
N TYR A 91 -6.77 -9.10 4.53
CA TYR A 91 -6.71 -8.80 5.97
C TYR A 91 -8.11 -8.55 6.54
N PRO A 92 -8.87 -9.61 6.88
CA PRO A 92 -10.28 -9.48 7.27
C PRO A 92 -10.53 -8.71 8.56
N TYR A 93 -9.51 -8.49 9.37
CA TYR A 93 -9.61 -7.82 10.68
C TYR A 93 -8.92 -6.46 10.75
N TYR A 94 -8.25 -6.04 9.68
CA TYR A 94 -7.53 -4.78 9.59
C TYR A 94 -8.18 -3.84 8.59
N GLY A 95 -7.93 -2.56 8.75
CA GLY A 95 -8.25 -1.53 7.78
C GLY A 95 -6.97 -0.81 7.36
N SER A 96 -7.12 0.27 6.61
CA SER A 96 -6.03 1.16 6.22
C SER A 96 -6.53 2.58 6.05
N ASP A 97 -5.63 3.50 5.84
CA ASP A 97 -5.95 4.87 5.44
C ASP A 97 -6.85 4.93 4.19
N GLY A 98 -6.69 4.00 3.25
CA GLY A 98 -7.55 3.93 2.07
C GLY A 98 -9.01 3.63 2.40
N SER A 99 -9.24 2.70 3.31
CA SER A 99 -10.60 2.40 3.78
C SER A 99 -11.16 3.50 4.68
N ALA A 100 -10.32 4.21 5.43
CA ALA A 100 -10.73 5.41 6.18
C ALA A 100 -11.17 6.53 5.23
N TYR A 101 -10.44 6.76 4.14
CA TYR A 101 -10.79 7.74 3.12
C TYR A 101 -12.14 7.45 2.45
N TRP A 102 -12.40 6.20 2.06
CA TRP A 102 -13.70 5.81 1.51
C TRP A 102 -14.86 6.04 2.50
N ARG A 103 -14.67 5.66 3.77
CA ARG A 103 -15.68 5.93 4.82
C ARG A 103 -15.94 7.41 5.04
N ALA A 104 -14.96 8.26 4.79
CA ALA A 104 -15.09 9.72 4.85
C ALA A 104 -15.74 10.34 3.61
N GLY A 105 -16.13 9.53 2.62
CA GLY A 105 -16.78 9.98 1.39
C GLY A 105 -15.84 10.18 0.21
N GLY A 106 -14.60 9.72 0.29
CA GLY A 106 -13.67 9.75 -0.83
C GLY A 106 -14.10 8.83 -1.98
N ASP A 107 -14.06 9.32 -3.21
CA ASP A 107 -14.45 8.58 -4.40
C ASP A 107 -13.26 8.49 -5.38
N VAL A 108 -12.27 7.69 -5.01
CA VAL A 108 -11.07 7.42 -5.83
C VAL A 108 -10.76 5.94 -5.87
N ALA A 109 -9.97 5.53 -6.86
CA ALA A 109 -9.40 4.19 -6.89
C ALA A 109 -8.36 4.03 -5.77
N VAL A 110 -8.50 3.03 -4.92
CA VAL A 110 -7.58 2.76 -3.82
C VAL A 110 -6.94 1.40 -3.96
N ALA A 111 -5.65 1.32 -3.69
CA ALA A 111 -4.90 0.08 -3.51
C ALA A 111 -4.00 0.17 -2.28
N LEU A 112 -3.63 -0.98 -1.74
CA LEU A 112 -2.78 -1.11 -0.55
C LEU A 112 -1.63 -2.07 -0.84
N ILE A 113 -0.41 -1.59 -0.68
CA ILE A 113 0.82 -2.39 -0.77
C ILE A 113 1.71 -2.12 0.43
N GLY A 114 2.57 -3.06 0.77
CA GLY A 114 3.58 -2.81 1.79
C GLY A 114 4.43 -4.01 2.16
N PRO A 115 5.45 -3.83 2.99
CA PRO A 115 6.31 -4.92 3.41
C PRO A 115 5.57 -5.88 4.34
N GLY A 116 5.90 -7.16 4.26
CA GLY A 116 5.45 -8.12 5.27
C GLY A 116 6.11 -7.86 6.62
N VAL A 117 5.31 -7.77 7.68
CA VAL A 117 5.76 -7.47 9.05
C VAL A 117 5.19 -8.49 10.02
N ASP A 118 6.07 -9.14 10.76
CA ASP A 118 5.70 -10.03 11.87
C ASP A 118 5.47 -9.22 13.15
N ALA A 119 4.64 -9.76 14.04
CA ALA A 119 4.31 -9.19 15.33
C ALA A 119 3.80 -7.75 15.30
N SER A 120 2.97 -7.41 14.28
CA SER A 120 2.31 -6.11 14.15
C SER A 120 1.66 -5.65 15.45
N HIS A 121 1.81 -4.37 15.78
CA HIS A 121 1.40 -3.70 17.01
C HIS A 121 2.14 -4.19 18.27
N ASN A 122 3.24 -4.94 18.10
CA ASN A 122 4.10 -5.39 19.19
C ASN A 122 5.58 -5.08 18.86
N TYR A 123 6.48 -6.06 19.05
CA TYR A 123 7.89 -5.93 18.67
C TYR A 123 8.05 -6.33 17.20
N GLU A 124 7.73 -5.42 16.32
CA GLU A 124 7.63 -5.66 14.88
C GLU A 124 8.98 -6.03 14.26
N ARG A 125 8.91 -6.92 13.28
CA ARG A 125 10.06 -7.40 12.52
C ARG A 125 9.73 -7.53 11.05
N THR A 126 10.64 -7.05 10.19
CA THR A 126 10.62 -7.27 8.74
C THR A 126 12.02 -7.45 8.21
N HIS A 127 12.15 -7.95 7.00
CA HIS A 127 13.44 -8.09 6.32
C HIS A 127 13.68 -6.91 5.36
N THR A 128 14.95 -6.57 5.15
CA THR A 128 15.34 -5.51 4.21
C THR A 128 14.89 -5.79 2.78
N ASP A 129 14.72 -7.06 2.39
CA ASP A 129 14.23 -7.44 1.06
C ASP A 129 12.78 -6.97 0.85
N ALA A 130 11.91 -7.12 1.87
CA ALA A 130 10.53 -6.62 1.79
C ALA A 130 10.48 -5.10 1.66
N LEU A 131 11.33 -4.37 2.42
CA LEU A 131 11.44 -2.92 2.32
C LEU A 131 11.93 -2.48 0.94
N THR A 132 12.94 -3.18 0.40
CA THR A 132 13.49 -2.93 -0.93
C THR A 132 12.44 -3.21 -2.00
N ALA A 133 11.73 -4.34 -1.92
CA ALA A 133 10.65 -4.70 -2.84
C ALA A 133 9.54 -3.65 -2.83
N THR A 134 9.08 -3.23 -1.65
CA THR A 134 8.05 -2.18 -1.52
C THR A 134 8.52 -0.85 -2.12
N THR A 135 9.75 -0.44 -1.82
CA THR A 135 10.34 0.79 -2.37
C THR A 135 10.40 0.74 -3.89
N ASN A 136 10.87 -0.36 -4.46
CA ASN A 136 10.94 -0.55 -5.91
C ASN A 136 9.55 -0.55 -6.55
N TRP A 137 8.55 -1.10 -5.86
CA TRP A 137 7.16 -1.10 -6.35
C TRP A 137 6.57 0.30 -6.41
N VAL A 138 6.75 1.08 -5.34
CA VAL A 138 6.37 2.50 -5.33
C VAL A 138 7.07 3.27 -6.45
N LEU A 139 8.37 3.05 -6.64
CA LEU A 139 9.13 3.69 -7.73
C LEU A 139 8.60 3.29 -9.11
N ALA A 140 8.33 2.00 -9.34
CA ALA A 140 7.78 1.52 -10.61
C ALA A 140 6.42 2.16 -10.90
N TYR A 141 5.56 2.31 -9.89
CA TYR A 141 4.27 3.00 -10.02
C TYR A 141 4.43 4.49 -10.33
N LEU A 142 5.32 5.19 -9.62
CA LEU A 142 5.52 6.63 -9.80
C LEU A 142 6.14 7.00 -11.15
N LEU A 143 6.89 6.08 -11.75
CA LEU A 143 7.61 6.31 -13.02
C LEU A 143 6.85 5.80 -14.25
N ASN A 144 5.70 5.13 -14.08
CA ASN A 144 4.82 4.65 -15.14
C ASN A 144 3.69 5.64 -15.40
#